data_ac5532b19ac4dafec2f0a12cf85a37b3
#
_entry.id   ac5532b19ac4dafec2f0a12cf85a37b3
#
_cell.length_a   1.000
_cell.length_b   1.000
_cell.length_c   1.000
_cell.angle_alpha   90.00
_cell.angle_beta   90.00
_cell.angle_gamma   90.00
#
_symmetry.space_group_name_H-M   'P 1'
#
loop_
_entity.id
_entity.type
_entity.pdbx_description
1 polymer ?
#
loop_
_entity_poly.entity_id
_entity_poly.type
_entity_poly.pdbx_seq_one_letter_code
_entity_poly.pdbx_strand_id
1 'polypeptide(L)'
;MYSELYLRLEPLGLERVAAAVRAAGHDVRLLDLQIFTHDDYRRELAEFKPEAVGFSLNYLANVPEVIDLAKETRRRAPDCFIMVGGHSGSFIAPELLEHGAGAIDCVVRGEGEVITPRVLEARRDAKLSTLPGVVTQDGQGPAPTLLDDLDRFLPARDLAHKRHKYFIGVLDPCASAELTRGCPWDCSFCSAWTFYGRSYRKSSPEQAAADLASIREPNVFLVDDVAFIHPEHGFAIGQELERRRVRKQYYLETRCDVLIKNKELFAYWKKLGLYYMFLGLEALDEEALKLHRKRITPGENFEALEIAREIGLTVAVNIIADCDWDERRFELVREWAMTVPEIVHLTVATPYPGTEIWFTEARRLTSRDYRLFDVAHAVLPTRMPLDKFYAELVKTQDILNRKHLGWSAIPKYGFPAVRALLRGQTNYVKMLSKFASVVNEHRQYDDHQRPVTYEMKPPRPAVAKPDPAELFIHMPARLQKQA
;
A
#
# COMPACT_ATOMS: atom_id res chain seq x y z
N MET A 1 -0.79 -0.66 14.27
CA MET A 1 -0.94 0.25 13.12
C MET A 1 -2.39 0.57 12.87
N TYR A 2 -2.72 1.81 12.44
CA TYR A 2 -4.10 2.22 12.10
C TYR A 2 -4.67 1.39 10.93
N SER A 3 -3.83 1.02 9.94
CA SER A 3 -4.23 0.17 8.83
C SER A 3 -4.77 -1.20 9.25
N GLU A 4 -4.24 -1.82 10.31
CA GLU A 4 -4.69 -3.14 10.78
C GLU A 4 -6.14 -3.18 11.28
N LEU A 5 -6.76 -2.02 11.48
CA LEU A 5 -8.15 -1.93 11.90
C LEU A 5 -9.12 -2.16 10.76
N TYR A 6 -8.82 -1.60 9.59
CA TYR A 6 -9.74 -1.57 8.47
C TYR A 6 -9.48 -2.63 7.44
N LEU A 7 -8.24 -3.13 7.40
CA LEU A 7 -7.80 -4.08 6.41
C LEU A 7 -6.67 -4.96 6.94
N ARG A 8 -6.60 -6.14 6.40
CA ARG A 8 -5.45 -7.03 6.42
C ARG A 8 -5.35 -7.65 5.04
N LEU A 9 -4.40 -7.19 4.27
CA LEU A 9 -4.28 -7.57 2.87
C LEU A 9 -3.38 -8.76 2.68
N GLU A 10 -3.75 -9.63 1.74
CA GLU A 10 -2.92 -10.71 1.27
C GLU A 10 -1.59 -10.17 0.73
N PRO A 11 -0.44 -10.77 1.07
CA PRO A 11 0.87 -10.24 0.71
C PRO A 11 1.23 -10.61 -0.74
N LEU A 12 0.44 -10.15 -1.71
CA LEU A 12 0.48 -10.54 -3.12
C LEU A 12 1.87 -10.39 -3.74
N GLY A 13 2.57 -9.27 -3.46
CA GLY A 13 3.92 -9.05 -3.97
C GLY A 13 4.91 -10.11 -3.47
N LEU A 14 4.79 -10.51 -2.19
CA LEU A 14 5.62 -11.56 -1.61
C LEU A 14 5.28 -12.93 -2.19
N GLU A 15 4.00 -13.21 -2.48
CA GLU A 15 3.57 -14.45 -3.14
C GLU A 15 4.12 -14.57 -4.57
N ARG A 16 4.21 -13.45 -5.32
CA ARG A 16 4.82 -13.41 -6.66
C ARG A 16 6.34 -13.66 -6.59
N VAL A 17 7.03 -13.04 -5.64
CA VAL A 17 8.46 -13.30 -5.40
C VAL A 17 8.67 -14.76 -4.99
N ALA A 18 7.85 -15.30 -4.10
CA ALA A 18 7.91 -16.70 -3.68
C ALA A 18 7.68 -17.67 -4.87
N ALA A 19 6.76 -17.34 -5.77
CA ALA A 19 6.55 -18.10 -7.01
C ALA A 19 7.79 -18.12 -7.90
N ALA A 20 8.45 -16.98 -8.07
CA ALA A 20 9.67 -16.87 -8.86
C ALA A 20 10.84 -17.65 -8.24
N VAL A 21 11.00 -17.57 -6.91
CA VAL A 21 12.03 -18.30 -6.16
C VAL A 21 11.78 -19.81 -6.23
N ARG A 22 10.52 -20.23 -6.08
CA ARG A 22 10.13 -21.64 -6.24
C ARG A 22 10.36 -22.16 -7.66
N ALA A 23 10.07 -21.34 -8.68
CA ALA A 23 10.35 -21.70 -10.08
C ALA A 23 11.86 -21.84 -10.37
N ALA A 24 12.73 -21.19 -9.59
CA ALA A 24 14.18 -21.36 -9.63
C ALA A 24 14.68 -22.61 -8.86
N GLY A 25 13.79 -23.44 -8.32
CA GLY A 25 14.12 -24.73 -7.69
C GLY A 25 14.37 -24.65 -6.19
N HIS A 26 14.04 -23.56 -5.52
CA HIS A 26 14.16 -23.45 -4.08
C HIS A 26 12.90 -23.94 -3.35
N ASP A 27 13.09 -24.55 -2.16
CA ASP A 27 12.01 -24.77 -1.20
C ASP A 27 11.68 -23.43 -0.51
N VAL A 28 10.40 -23.05 -0.53
CA VAL A 28 9.96 -21.72 -0.07
C VAL A 28 8.84 -21.85 0.94
N ARG A 29 8.98 -21.16 2.07
CA ARG A 29 7.90 -20.92 3.03
C ARG A 29 7.59 -19.43 3.11
N LEU A 30 6.31 -19.10 3.26
CA LEU A 30 5.82 -17.75 3.41
C LEU A 30 5.16 -17.59 4.78
N LEU A 31 5.57 -16.58 5.53
CA LEU A 31 5.01 -16.25 6.82
C LEU A 31 4.60 -14.77 6.85
N ASP A 32 3.31 -14.51 6.94
CA ASP A 32 2.78 -13.15 7.04
C ASP A 32 2.55 -12.76 8.50
N LEU A 33 3.36 -11.82 9.01
CA LEU A 33 3.29 -11.34 10.39
C LEU A 33 2.05 -10.46 10.70
N GLN A 34 1.22 -10.14 9.71
CA GLN A 34 -0.13 -9.64 9.98
C GLN A 34 -1.04 -10.73 10.59
N ILE A 35 -0.73 -12.00 10.37
CA ILE A 35 -1.52 -13.18 10.77
C ILE A 35 -0.82 -14.02 11.82
N PHE A 36 0.49 -14.16 11.69
CA PHE A 36 1.36 -14.95 12.55
C PHE A 36 2.08 -14.06 13.56
N THR A 37 2.51 -14.66 14.65
CA THR A 37 3.26 -13.99 15.72
C THR A 37 4.77 -14.08 15.50
N HIS A 38 5.55 -13.28 16.23
CA HIS A 38 6.99 -13.43 16.28
C HIS A 38 7.43 -14.80 16.85
N ASP A 39 6.62 -15.43 17.72
CA ASP A 39 6.90 -16.78 18.20
C ASP A 39 6.67 -17.82 17.10
N ASP A 40 5.68 -17.64 16.24
CA ASP A 40 5.52 -18.46 15.04
C ASP A 40 6.74 -18.32 14.13
N TYR A 41 7.24 -17.09 13.94
CA TYR A 41 8.46 -16.85 13.16
C TYR A 41 9.68 -17.56 13.76
N ARG A 42 9.88 -17.47 15.08
CA ARG A 42 10.99 -18.15 15.76
C ARG A 42 10.92 -19.65 15.62
N ARG A 43 9.72 -20.21 15.68
CA ARG A 43 9.48 -21.64 15.49
C ARG A 43 9.82 -22.06 14.05
N GLU A 44 9.29 -21.34 13.05
CA GLU A 44 9.61 -21.60 11.65
C GLU A 44 11.11 -21.53 11.36
N LEU A 45 11.80 -20.52 11.89
CA LEU A 45 13.24 -20.39 11.74
C LEU A 45 14.00 -21.59 12.32
N ALA A 46 13.57 -22.11 13.47
CA ALA A 46 14.20 -23.25 14.13
C ALA A 46 13.91 -24.58 13.43
N GLU A 47 12.69 -24.77 12.93
CA GLU A 47 12.22 -26.02 12.30
C GLU A 47 12.67 -26.12 10.83
N PHE A 48 12.47 -25.05 10.05
CA PHE A 48 12.80 -25.02 8.62
C PHE A 48 14.30 -24.87 8.37
N LYS A 49 15.01 -24.14 9.26
CA LYS A 49 16.46 -23.84 9.15
C LYS A 49 16.82 -23.26 7.78
N PRO A 50 16.23 -22.14 7.38
CA PRO A 50 16.40 -21.59 6.04
C PRO A 50 17.86 -21.18 5.80
N GLU A 51 18.37 -21.40 4.57
CA GLU A 51 19.64 -20.84 4.12
C GLU A 51 19.54 -19.33 3.84
N ALA A 52 18.33 -18.84 3.56
CA ALA A 52 18.06 -17.42 3.33
C ALA A 52 16.69 -17.02 3.91
N VAL A 53 16.62 -15.80 4.43
CA VAL A 53 15.39 -15.14 4.88
C VAL A 53 15.23 -13.81 4.13
N GLY A 54 14.06 -13.59 3.52
CA GLY A 54 13.69 -12.33 2.87
C GLY A 54 12.57 -11.62 3.64
N PHE A 55 12.77 -10.37 4.01
CA PHE A 55 11.75 -9.52 4.61
C PHE A 55 11.16 -8.57 3.57
N SER A 56 9.83 -8.48 3.49
CA SER A 56 9.12 -7.51 2.66
C SER A 56 8.74 -6.29 3.48
N LEU A 57 9.34 -5.14 3.19
CA LEU A 57 9.11 -3.86 3.86
C LEU A 57 8.32 -2.92 2.94
N ASN A 58 7.00 -2.89 3.09
CA ASN A 58 6.11 -2.04 2.29
C ASN A 58 5.71 -0.74 3.01
N TYR A 59 5.77 -0.71 4.33
CA TYR A 59 5.40 0.46 5.14
C TYR A 59 6.55 0.89 6.02
N LEU A 60 6.87 2.19 6.02
CA LEU A 60 7.95 2.76 6.84
C LEU A 60 7.78 2.50 8.33
N ALA A 61 6.53 2.50 8.80
CA ALA A 61 6.24 2.23 10.20
C ALA A 61 6.71 0.84 10.68
N ASN A 62 7.00 -0.10 9.76
CA ASN A 62 7.50 -1.43 10.08
C ASN A 62 9.04 -1.52 10.06
N VAL A 63 9.74 -0.44 9.76
CA VAL A 63 11.23 -0.44 9.73
C VAL A 63 11.84 -0.96 11.02
N PRO A 64 11.42 -0.50 12.22
CA PRO A 64 11.98 -1.02 13.47
C PRO A 64 11.79 -2.53 13.63
N GLU A 65 10.60 -3.03 13.32
CA GLU A 65 10.27 -4.46 13.42
C GLU A 65 11.15 -5.31 12.48
N VAL A 66 11.31 -4.89 11.24
CA VAL A 66 12.13 -5.62 10.24
C VAL A 66 13.60 -5.63 10.65
N ILE A 67 14.13 -4.52 11.16
CA ILE A 67 15.52 -4.45 11.64
C ILE A 67 15.71 -5.38 12.86
N ASP A 68 14.80 -5.35 13.82
CA ASP A 68 14.89 -6.17 15.03
C ASP A 68 14.79 -7.67 14.68
N LEU A 69 13.89 -8.06 13.76
CA LEU A 69 13.77 -9.42 13.27
C LEU A 69 15.02 -9.87 12.48
N ALA A 70 15.61 -9.01 11.67
CA ALA A 70 16.85 -9.30 10.97
C ALA A 70 18.00 -9.55 11.96
N LYS A 71 18.14 -8.69 12.99
CA LYS A 71 19.12 -8.88 14.07
C LYS A 71 18.86 -10.14 14.87
N GLU A 72 17.61 -10.46 15.17
CA GLU A 72 17.24 -11.70 15.85
C GLU A 72 17.58 -12.93 14.99
N THR A 73 17.27 -12.89 13.68
CA THR A 73 17.61 -13.96 12.75
C THR A 73 19.10 -14.20 12.68
N ARG A 74 19.91 -13.15 12.57
CA ARG A 74 21.36 -13.23 12.56
C ARG A 74 21.91 -13.88 13.84
N ARG A 75 21.36 -13.57 15.01
CA ARG A 75 21.77 -14.18 16.28
C ARG A 75 21.41 -15.67 16.36
N ARG A 76 20.24 -16.07 15.81
CA ARG A 76 19.75 -17.46 15.89
C ARG A 76 20.28 -18.37 14.80
N ALA A 77 20.56 -17.80 13.64
CA ALA A 77 21.06 -18.48 12.43
C ALA A 77 22.19 -17.63 11.81
N PRO A 78 23.40 -17.68 12.36
CA PRO A 78 24.52 -16.80 11.94
C PRO A 78 24.88 -16.92 10.46
N ASP A 79 24.73 -18.11 9.88
CA ASP A 79 25.07 -18.37 8.47
C ASP A 79 23.92 -18.13 7.50
N CYS A 80 22.74 -17.77 8.00
CA CYS A 80 21.58 -17.49 7.18
C CYS A 80 21.78 -16.19 6.39
N PHE A 81 21.55 -16.21 5.10
CA PHE A 81 21.55 -15.02 4.26
C PHE A 81 20.29 -14.19 4.48
N ILE A 82 20.43 -12.92 4.81
CA ILE A 82 19.30 -12.05 5.18
C ILE A 82 19.18 -10.90 4.20
N MET A 83 18.05 -10.84 3.49
CA MET A 83 17.74 -9.76 2.55
C MET A 83 16.46 -9.02 2.95
N VAL A 84 16.38 -7.74 2.58
CA VAL A 84 15.17 -6.92 2.72
C VAL A 84 14.78 -6.40 1.35
N GLY A 85 13.50 -6.42 1.04
CA GLY A 85 12.95 -5.82 -0.18
C GLY A 85 11.63 -5.11 0.12
N GLY A 86 10.86 -4.84 -0.93
CA GLY A 86 9.56 -4.18 -0.84
C GLY A 86 9.62 -2.69 -1.14
N HIS A 87 8.43 -2.07 -1.22
CA HIS A 87 8.27 -0.70 -1.71
C HIS A 87 9.08 0.31 -0.89
N SER A 88 8.83 0.40 0.43
CA SER A 88 9.53 1.33 1.30
C SER A 88 11.01 0.99 1.43
N GLY A 89 11.35 -0.30 1.50
CA GLY A 89 12.75 -0.77 1.55
C GLY A 89 13.58 -0.28 0.37
N SER A 90 12.96 -0.13 -0.80
CA SER A 90 13.63 0.34 -2.01
C SER A 90 14.13 1.79 -1.90
N PHE A 91 13.42 2.65 -1.16
CA PHE A 91 13.77 4.07 -1.04
C PHE A 91 14.75 4.37 0.10
N ILE A 92 14.88 3.46 1.08
CA ILE A 92 15.73 3.65 2.27
C ILE A 92 16.79 2.56 2.40
N ALA A 93 17.22 1.94 1.30
CA ALA A 93 18.12 0.81 1.32
C ALA A 93 19.43 1.04 2.09
N PRO A 94 20.15 2.17 1.92
CA PRO A 94 21.36 2.45 2.70
C PRO A 94 21.09 2.55 4.22
N GLU A 95 19.95 3.14 4.61
CA GLU A 95 19.59 3.29 6.02
C GLU A 95 19.28 1.94 6.68
N LEU A 96 18.61 1.03 5.95
CA LEU A 96 18.33 -0.33 6.43
C LEU A 96 19.61 -1.11 6.70
N LEU A 97 20.62 -1.01 5.82
CA LEU A 97 21.91 -1.65 6.02
C LEU A 97 22.65 -1.07 7.23
N GLU A 98 22.64 0.25 7.38
CA GLU A 98 23.28 0.92 8.51
C GLU A 98 22.62 0.55 9.84
N HIS A 99 21.31 0.67 9.95
CA HIS A 99 20.58 0.29 11.17
C HIS A 99 20.63 -1.21 11.44
N GLY A 100 20.73 -2.03 10.40
CA GLY A 100 20.94 -3.47 10.48
C GLY A 100 22.26 -3.85 11.13
N ALA A 101 23.30 -2.98 11.05
CA ALA A 101 24.59 -3.18 11.67
C ALA A 101 25.19 -4.57 11.38
N GLY A 102 25.21 -4.97 10.10
CA GLY A 102 25.71 -6.28 9.64
C GLY A 102 24.70 -7.43 9.75
N ALA A 103 23.51 -7.21 10.28
CA ALA A 103 22.49 -8.26 10.30
C ALA A 103 21.82 -8.47 8.93
N ILE A 104 21.78 -7.45 8.07
CA ILE A 104 21.19 -7.49 6.72
C ILE A 104 22.34 -7.58 5.71
N ASP A 105 22.34 -8.62 4.87
CA ASP A 105 23.38 -8.82 3.86
C ASP A 105 23.15 -7.95 2.63
N CYS A 106 21.90 -7.79 2.20
CA CYS A 106 21.56 -6.90 1.09
C CYS A 106 20.13 -6.36 1.17
N VAL A 107 19.90 -5.28 0.44
CA VAL A 107 18.57 -4.77 0.14
C VAL A 107 18.31 -4.87 -1.35
N VAL A 108 17.17 -5.45 -1.72
CA VAL A 108 16.68 -5.58 -3.09
C VAL A 108 15.72 -4.43 -3.38
N ARG A 109 16.10 -3.52 -4.26
CA ARG A 109 15.31 -2.38 -4.70
C ARG A 109 14.47 -2.75 -5.93
N GLY A 110 13.27 -2.20 -6.02
CA GLY A 110 12.36 -2.40 -7.15
C GLY A 110 11.60 -3.72 -7.09
N GLU A 111 11.26 -4.25 -8.24
CA GLU A 111 10.47 -5.49 -8.36
C GLU A 111 11.34 -6.71 -8.09
N GLY A 112 10.90 -7.55 -7.16
CA GLY A 112 11.70 -8.67 -6.63
C GLY A 112 11.64 -9.94 -7.46
N GLU A 113 10.65 -10.12 -8.33
CA GLU A 113 10.35 -11.41 -8.97
C GLU A 113 11.52 -11.93 -9.83
N VAL A 114 12.17 -11.05 -10.59
CA VAL A 114 13.28 -11.46 -11.46
C VAL A 114 14.61 -11.50 -10.74
N ILE A 115 14.82 -10.57 -9.80
CA ILE A 115 16.13 -10.38 -9.21
C ILE A 115 16.37 -11.28 -7.99
N THR A 116 15.33 -11.61 -7.20
CA THR A 116 15.50 -12.41 -5.97
C THR A 116 16.11 -13.79 -6.22
N PRO A 117 15.70 -14.56 -7.24
CA PRO A 117 16.36 -15.82 -7.58
C PRO A 117 17.86 -15.65 -7.85
N ARG A 118 18.23 -14.61 -8.60
CA ARG A 118 19.64 -14.31 -8.92
C ARG A 118 20.44 -13.89 -7.69
N VAL A 119 19.84 -13.16 -6.76
CA VAL A 119 20.44 -12.82 -5.46
C VAL A 119 20.71 -14.09 -4.65
N LEU A 120 19.77 -15.04 -4.62
CA LEU A 120 19.93 -16.31 -3.93
C LEU A 120 21.04 -17.17 -4.54
N GLU A 121 21.17 -17.19 -5.86
CA GLU A 121 22.28 -17.86 -6.54
C GLU A 121 23.63 -17.24 -6.18
N ALA A 122 23.69 -15.88 -6.20
CA ALA A 122 24.93 -15.11 -5.96
C ALA A 122 25.21 -14.83 -4.48
N ARG A 123 24.39 -15.31 -3.54
CA ARG A 123 24.43 -14.92 -2.11
C ARG A 123 25.77 -15.12 -1.41
N ARG A 124 26.63 -15.94 -1.95
CA ARG A 124 27.99 -16.19 -1.46
C ARG A 124 29.08 -15.65 -2.39
N ASP A 125 28.68 -14.92 -3.44
CA ASP A 125 29.59 -14.36 -4.44
C ASP A 125 29.91 -12.89 -4.10
N ALA A 126 31.17 -12.51 -4.19
CA ALA A 126 31.63 -11.12 -4.07
C ALA A 126 31.00 -10.14 -5.09
N LYS A 127 30.34 -10.68 -6.13
CA LYS A 127 29.66 -9.89 -7.16
C LYS A 127 28.22 -9.51 -6.83
N LEU A 128 27.72 -9.83 -5.63
CA LEU A 128 26.33 -9.53 -5.24
C LEU A 128 25.97 -8.06 -5.45
N SER A 129 26.87 -7.13 -5.08
CA SER A 129 26.69 -5.68 -5.28
C SER A 129 26.72 -5.22 -6.75
N THR A 130 26.98 -6.10 -7.70
CA THR A 130 26.92 -5.77 -9.13
C THR A 130 25.56 -6.09 -9.77
N LEU A 131 24.69 -6.77 -9.04
CA LEU A 131 23.36 -7.14 -9.54
C LEU A 131 22.43 -5.91 -9.60
N PRO A 132 21.60 -5.76 -10.64
CA PRO A 132 20.67 -4.65 -10.75
C PRO A 132 19.72 -4.55 -9.54
N GLY A 133 19.61 -3.35 -8.98
CA GLY A 133 18.74 -3.08 -7.82
C GLY A 133 19.25 -3.61 -6.47
N VAL A 134 20.41 -4.26 -6.42
CA VAL A 134 20.97 -4.78 -5.16
C VAL A 134 21.87 -3.75 -4.50
N VAL A 135 21.67 -3.52 -3.20
CA VAL A 135 22.49 -2.66 -2.36
C VAL A 135 23.07 -3.50 -1.22
N THR A 136 24.39 -3.43 -1.02
CA THR A 136 25.12 -4.10 0.06
C THR A 136 25.94 -3.07 0.84
N GLN A 137 26.64 -3.49 1.90
CA GLN A 137 27.60 -2.63 2.60
C GLN A 137 28.76 -2.20 1.68
N ASP A 138 29.12 -3.03 0.69
CA ASP A 138 30.27 -2.81 -0.19
C ASP A 138 29.94 -1.95 -1.40
N GLY A 139 28.66 -1.72 -1.70
CA GLY A 139 28.24 -0.92 -2.84
C GLY A 139 26.81 -1.16 -3.34
N GLN A 140 26.51 -0.49 -4.42
CA GLN A 140 25.20 -0.54 -5.07
C GLN A 140 25.33 -0.94 -6.54
N GLY A 141 24.53 -1.89 -6.97
CA GLY A 141 24.41 -2.29 -8.37
C GLY A 141 23.69 -1.25 -9.25
N PRO A 142 23.62 -1.49 -10.55
CA PRO A 142 22.86 -0.66 -11.48
C PRO A 142 21.39 -0.51 -11.07
N ALA A 143 20.68 0.44 -11.69
CA ALA A 143 19.25 0.61 -11.48
C ALA A 143 18.49 -0.70 -11.73
N PRO A 144 17.46 -1.03 -10.94
CA PRO A 144 16.67 -2.24 -11.14
C PRO A 144 15.91 -2.19 -12.47
N THR A 145 15.63 -3.35 -13.04
CA THR A 145 14.81 -3.51 -14.24
C THR A 145 13.37 -3.82 -13.86
N LEU A 146 12.42 -3.30 -14.64
CA LEU A 146 11.01 -3.65 -14.50
C LEU A 146 10.76 -5.08 -15.00
N LEU A 147 9.78 -5.75 -14.40
CA LEU A 147 9.23 -6.99 -14.95
C LEU A 147 8.36 -6.63 -16.15
N ASP A 148 8.80 -6.99 -17.38
CA ASP A 148 8.09 -6.64 -18.61
C ASP A 148 6.79 -7.44 -18.78
N ASP A 149 6.80 -8.71 -18.39
CA ASP A 149 5.68 -9.64 -18.52
C ASP A 149 5.08 -9.97 -17.16
N LEU A 150 3.91 -9.39 -16.84
CA LEU A 150 3.19 -9.63 -15.61
C LEU A 150 2.57 -11.05 -15.52
N ASP A 151 2.47 -11.75 -16.64
CA ASP A 151 1.92 -13.11 -16.71
C ASP A 151 2.94 -14.17 -16.28
N ARG A 152 4.21 -13.79 -16.20
CA ARG A 152 5.33 -14.73 -15.97
C ARG A 152 5.25 -15.46 -14.65
N PHE A 153 4.80 -14.79 -13.58
CA PHE A 153 4.72 -15.37 -12.24
C PHE A 153 3.34 -15.15 -11.64
N LEU A 154 2.54 -16.19 -11.58
CA LEU A 154 1.31 -16.16 -10.78
C LEU A 154 1.64 -16.21 -9.29
N PRO A 155 0.84 -15.56 -8.44
CA PRO A 155 1.03 -15.60 -6.99
C PRO A 155 1.02 -17.03 -6.44
N ALA A 156 1.99 -17.36 -5.59
CA ALA A 156 2.06 -18.66 -4.90
C ALA A 156 1.10 -18.69 -3.71
N ARG A 157 -0.20 -18.56 -3.96
CA ARG A 157 -1.28 -18.45 -2.96
C ARG A 157 -1.38 -19.68 -2.05
N ASP A 158 -0.88 -20.82 -2.51
CA ASP A 158 -0.79 -22.06 -1.73
C ASP A 158 0.17 -21.95 -0.52
N LEU A 159 1.15 -21.03 -0.59
CA LEU A 159 2.06 -20.73 0.51
C LEU A 159 1.47 -19.80 1.57
N ALA A 160 0.43 -19.04 1.24
CA ALA A 160 -0.25 -18.15 2.18
C ALA A 160 -1.27 -18.92 3.02
N HIS A 161 -0.87 -19.32 4.23
CA HIS A 161 -1.76 -20.01 5.15
C HIS A 161 -2.76 -19.06 5.83
N LYS A 162 -3.91 -19.60 6.26
CA LYS A 162 -4.96 -18.86 6.98
C LYS A 162 -5.54 -17.68 6.17
N ARG A 163 -5.67 -17.80 4.85
CA ARG A 163 -6.18 -16.77 3.92
C ARG A 163 -7.54 -16.19 4.31
N HIS A 164 -8.39 -16.96 5.03
CA HIS A 164 -9.66 -16.48 5.58
C HIS A 164 -9.51 -15.32 6.59
N LYS A 165 -8.29 -15.00 7.00
CA LYS A 165 -8.01 -13.85 7.89
C LYS A 165 -7.75 -12.55 7.14
N TYR A 166 -7.59 -12.58 5.82
CA TYR A 166 -7.48 -11.36 5.03
C TYR A 166 -8.86 -10.75 4.79
N PHE A 167 -8.94 -9.45 4.92
CA PHE A 167 -10.18 -8.70 4.76
C PHE A 167 -9.91 -7.22 4.45
N ILE A 168 -10.89 -6.55 3.86
CA ILE A 168 -10.92 -5.09 3.72
C ILE A 168 -12.34 -4.58 4.02
N GLY A 169 -12.46 -3.82 5.10
CA GLY A 169 -13.77 -3.34 5.57
C GLY A 169 -14.76 -4.49 5.74
N VAL A 170 -15.87 -4.43 5.01
CA VAL A 170 -16.95 -5.42 5.03
C VAL A 170 -16.70 -6.63 4.14
N LEU A 171 -15.68 -6.59 3.29
CA LEU A 171 -15.29 -7.70 2.41
C LEU A 171 -14.40 -8.67 3.21
N ASP A 172 -15.03 -9.69 3.78
CA ASP A 172 -14.41 -10.68 4.66
C ASP A 172 -14.92 -12.10 4.32
N PRO A 173 -14.05 -13.05 3.91
CA PRO A 173 -12.64 -12.87 3.58
C PRO A 173 -12.43 -12.19 2.22
N CYS A 174 -11.28 -11.56 2.01
CA CYS A 174 -10.93 -10.86 0.78
C CYS A 174 -9.51 -11.22 0.34
N ALA A 175 -9.38 -11.70 -0.89
CA ALA A 175 -8.09 -11.93 -1.53
C ALA A 175 -7.61 -10.67 -2.27
N SER A 176 -6.33 -10.62 -2.62
CA SER A 176 -5.76 -9.59 -3.49
C SER A 176 -5.47 -10.14 -4.89
N ALA A 177 -5.72 -9.34 -5.93
CA ALA A 177 -5.31 -9.64 -7.29
C ALA A 177 -4.82 -8.37 -7.99
N GLU A 178 -3.91 -8.51 -8.94
CA GLU A 178 -3.31 -7.41 -9.69
C GLU A 178 -3.53 -7.66 -11.18
N LEU A 179 -4.23 -6.75 -11.84
CA LEU A 179 -4.49 -6.80 -13.29
C LEU A 179 -3.52 -5.92 -14.06
N THR A 180 -3.08 -4.84 -13.41
CA THR A 180 -2.15 -3.86 -13.97
C THR A 180 -1.21 -3.35 -12.91
N ARG A 181 -0.03 -2.86 -13.32
CA ARG A 181 1.00 -2.37 -12.40
C ARG A 181 1.60 -1.06 -12.91
N GLY A 182 1.71 -0.09 -11.99
CA GLY A 182 2.29 1.22 -12.24
C GLY A 182 1.26 2.32 -12.49
N CYS A 183 1.73 3.55 -12.46
CA CYS A 183 0.90 4.74 -12.60
C CYS A 183 1.60 5.77 -13.49
N PRO A 184 0.97 6.28 -14.56
CA PRO A 184 1.57 7.26 -15.46
C PRO A 184 1.50 8.70 -14.92
N TRP A 185 0.66 8.98 -13.93
CA TRP A 185 0.54 10.30 -13.29
C TRP A 185 1.70 10.57 -12.33
N ASP A 186 1.88 11.83 -11.94
CA ASP A 186 3.00 12.32 -11.13
C ASP A 186 2.53 13.16 -9.94
N CYS A 187 1.50 12.69 -9.22
CA CYS A 187 1.02 13.34 -8.01
C CYS A 187 2.17 13.51 -7.00
N SER A 188 2.32 14.71 -6.42
CA SER A 188 3.49 15.09 -5.61
C SER A 188 3.67 14.25 -4.35
N PHE A 189 2.58 13.74 -3.78
CA PHE A 189 2.55 12.94 -2.55
C PHE A 189 2.71 11.42 -2.78
N CYS A 190 2.64 10.96 -4.04
CA CYS A 190 2.59 9.55 -4.37
C CYS A 190 3.95 9.02 -4.82
N SER A 191 4.35 7.85 -4.33
CA SER A 191 5.59 7.18 -4.71
C SER A 191 5.41 6.08 -5.78
N ALA A 192 4.20 5.77 -6.22
CA ALA A 192 3.97 4.76 -7.25
C ALA A 192 4.67 5.11 -8.57
N TRP A 193 4.55 6.35 -9.03
CA TRP A 193 5.16 6.77 -10.28
C TRP A 193 6.69 6.87 -10.21
N THR A 194 7.26 7.17 -9.05
CA THR A 194 8.71 7.19 -8.84
C THR A 194 9.25 5.77 -8.68
N PHE A 195 8.47 4.88 -8.08
CA PHE A 195 8.84 3.47 -7.99
C PHE A 195 8.83 2.80 -9.38
N TYR A 196 7.74 2.92 -10.12
CA TYR A 196 7.56 2.24 -11.41
C TYR A 196 8.03 3.03 -12.64
N GLY A 197 8.70 4.17 -12.47
CA GLY A 197 9.24 4.96 -13.58
C GLY A 197 8.16 5.49 -14.53
N ARG A 198 6.96 5.79 -14.02
CA ARG A 198 5.78 6.21 -14.80
C ARG A 198 5.33 5.18 -15.85
N SER A 199 5.71 3.93 -15.68
CA SER A 199 5.22 2.84 -16.51
C SER A 199 3.78 2.46 -16.16
N TYR A 200 3.10 1.83 -17.10
CA TYR A 200 1.83 1.16 -16.88
C TYR A 200 1.83 -0.13 -17.67
N ARG A 201 1.81 -1.27 -17.00
CA ARG A 201 1.89 -2.60 -17.59
C ARG A 201 0.64 -3.38 -17.28
N LYS A 202 0.26 -4.30 -18.14
CA LYS A 202 -0.98 -5.06 -18.08
C LYS A 202 -0.66 -6.55 -18.15
N SER A 203 -1.36 -7.36 -17.36
CA SER A 203 -1.44 -8.80 -17.60
C SER A 203 -2.32 -9.08 -18.84
N SER A 204 -2.16 -10.24 -19.47
CA SER A 204 -3.12 -10.64 -20.49
C SER A 204 -4.51 -10.87 -19.89
N PRO A 205 -5.58 -10.60 -20.64
CA PRO A 205 -6.94 -10.82 -20.14
C PRO A 205 -7.19 -12.26 -19.72
N GLU A 206 -6.62 -13.23 -20.44
CA GLU A 206 -6.72 -14.66 -20.18
C GLU A 206 -6.06 -15.03 -18.85
N GLN A 207 -4.88 -14.49 -18.57
CA GLN A 207 -4.13 -14.77 -17.36
C GLN A 207 -4.73 -14.06 -16.15
N ALA A 208 -5.15 -12.80 -16.29
CA ALA A 208 -5.88 -12.06 -15.28
C ALA A 208 -7.16 -12.80 -14.84
N ALA A 209 -7.94 -13.27 -15.81
CA ALA A 209 -9.15 -14.04 -15.54
C ALA A 209 -8.85 -15.43 -14.95
N ALA A 210 -7.73 -16.06 -15.33
CA ALA A 210 -7.29 -17.32 -14.75
C ALA A 210 -6.88 -17.16 -13.29
N ASP A 211 -6.12 -16.10 -12.95
CA ASP A 211 -5.78 -15.80 -11.56
C ASP A 211 -7.05 -15.55 -10.72
N LEU A 212 -7.96 -14.69 -11.19
CA LEU A 212 -9.23 -14.42 -10.52
C LEU A 212 -10.09 -15.67 -10.34
N ALA A 213 -10.10 -16.58 -11.31
CA ALA A 213 -10.81 -17.86 -11.21
C ALA A 213 -10.17 -18.82 -10.18
N SER A 214 -8.87 -18.75 -9.96
CA SER A 214 -8.15 -19.58 -9.00
C SER A 214 -8.42 -19.20 -7.53
N ILE A 215 -8.82 -17.96 -7.28
CA ILE A 215 -9.10 -17.42 -5.95
C ILE A 215 -10.35 -18.10 -5.38
N ARG A 216 -10.25 -18.65 -4.17
CA ARG A 216 -11.38 -19.33 -3.49
C ARG A 216 -12.28 -18.37 -2.73
N GLU A 217 -11.74 -17.27 -2.27
CA GLU A 217 -12.43 -16.23 -1.50
C GLU A 217 -13.53 -15.57 -2.36
N PRO A 218 -14.68 -15.23 -1.76
CA PRO A 218 -15.79 -14.61 -2.48
C PRO A 218 -15.53 -13.16 -2.87
N ASN A 219 -14.62 -12.49 -2.17
CA ASN A 219 -14.29 -11.10 -2.38
C ASN A 219 -12.85 -10.95 -2.85
N VAL A 220 -12.62 -10.00 -3.75
CA VAL A 220 -11.29 -9.70 -4.31
C VAL A 220 -11.05 -8.20 -4.33
N PHE A 221 -9.94 -7.79 -3.76
CA PHE A 221 -9.39 -6.46 -3.94
C PHE A 221 -8.44 -6.46 -5.14
N LEU A 222 -8.77 -5.67 -6.16
CA LEU A 222 -7.89 -5.39 -7.29
C LEU A 222 -6.90 -4.31 -6.86
N VAL A 223 -5.66 -4.73 -6.58
CA VAL A 223 -4.63 -3.87 -5.97
C VAL A 223 -3.85 -3.02 -7.00
N ASP A 224 -4.43 -2.77 -8.14
CA ASP A 224 -3.87 -1.93 -9.20
C ASP A 224 -3.64 -0.50 -8.66
N ASP A 225 -2.50 0.12 -8.98
CA ASP A 225 -2.24 1.53 -8.60
C ASP A 225 -3.30 2.49 -9.13
N VAL A 226 -3.84 2.22 -10.32
CA VAL A 226 -5.04 2.85 -10.89
C VAL A 226 -5.73 1.84 -11.81
N ALA A 227 -6.87 1.33 -11.40
CA ALA A 227 -7.62 0.38 -12.20
C ALA A 227 -8.29 1.04 -13.42
N PHE A 228 -8.34 0.30 -14.54
CA PHE A 228 -9.16 0.60 -15.71
C PHE A 228 -8.79 1.87 -16.50
N ILE A 229 -7.51 2.23 -16.57
CA ILE A 229 -7.03 3.32 -17.44
C ILE A 229 -7.34 3.00 -18.92
N HIS A 230 -7.22 1.74 -19.33
CA HIS A 230 -7.49 1.25 -20.69
C HIS A 230 -8.78 0.45 -20.69
N PRO A 231 -9.89 1.01 -21.20
CA PRO A 231 -11.19 0.35 -21.11
C PRO A 231 -11.27 -0.96 -21.90
N GLU A 232 -10.61 -1.05 -23.06
CA GLU A 232 -10.56 -2.26 -23.87
C GLU A 232 -9.97 -3.46 -23.09
N HIS A 233 -8.96 -3.23 -22.30
CA HIS A 233 -8.36 -4.26 -21.45
C HIS A 233 -9.32 -4.71 -20.35
N GLY A 234 -9.98 -3.77 -19.68
CA GLY A 234 -10.97 -4.07 -18.65
C GLY A 234 -12.20 -4.83 -19.20
N PHE A 235 -12.66 -4.49 -20.40
CA PHE A 235 -13.73 -5.23 -21.08
C PHE A 235 -13.29 -6.66 -21.44
N ALA A 236 -12.08 -6.83 -22.00
CA ALA A 236 -11.56 -8.15 -22.37
C ALA A 236 -11.45 -9.08 -21.13
N ILE A 237 -10.93 -8.58 -20.01
CA ILE A 237 -10.91 -9.36 -18.76
C ILE A 237 -12.33 -9.73 -18.33
N GLY A 238 -13.26 -8.77 -18.36
CA GLY A 238 -14.65 -9.02 -17.97
C GLY A 238 -15.32 -10.11 -18.83
N GLN A 239 -15.09 -10.12 -20.15
CA GLN A 239 -15.57 -11.15 -21.06
C GLN A 239 -14.99 -12.54 -20.73
N GLU A 240 -13.70 -12.60 -20.40
CA GLU A 240 -13.06 -13.85 -19.94
C GLU A 240 -13.66 -14.36 -18.62
N LEU A 241 -13.98 -13.46 -17.68
CA LEU A 241 -14.66 -13.81 -16.42
C LEU A 241 -16.06 -14.37 -16.68
N GLU A 242 -16.83 -13.79 -17.61
CA GLU A 242 -18.15 -14.29 -18.01
C GLU A 242 -18.02 -15.69 -18.66
N ARG A 243 -17.09 -15.86 -19.59
CA ARG A 243 -16.82 -17.14 -20.26
C ARG A 243 -16.46 -18.24 -19.24
N ARG A 244 -15.67 -17.91 -18.22
CA ARG A 244 -15.27 -18.80 -17.12
C ARG A 244 -16.32 -18.93 -16.02
N ARG A 245 -17.41 -18.17 -16.09
CA ARG A 245 -18.48 -18.10 -15.08
C ARG A 245 -17.97 -17.74 -13.68
N VAL A 246 -16.94 -16.87 -13.60
CA VAL A 246 -16.40 -16.39 -12.34
C VAL A 246 -17.40 -15.44 -11.69
N ARG A 247 -17.68 -15.66 -10.41
CA ARG A 247 -18.59 -14.83 -9.61
C ARG A 247 -17.88 -14.41 -8.33
N LYS A 248 -17.55 -13.12 -8.22
CA LYS A 248 -16.87 -12.49 -7.09
C LYS A 248 -17.52 -11.15 -6.77
N GLN A 249 -17.24 -10.65 -5.57
CA GLN A 249 -17.41 -9.22 -5.28
C GLN A 249 -16.03 -8.55 -5.40
N TYR A 250 -15.96 -7.46 -6.15
CA TYR A 250 -14.73 -6.75 -6.40
C TYR A 250 -14.69 -5.41 -5.67
N TYR A 251 -13.53 -5.07 -5.16
CA TYR A 251 -13.12 -3.76 -4.72
C TYR A 251 -11.94 -3.30 -5.57
N LEU A 252 -11.88 -2.04 -5.93
CA LEU A 252 -10.76 -1.45 -6.65
C LEU A 252 -10.52 0.00 -6.25
N GLU A 253 -9.35 0.50 -6.59
CA GLU A 253 -8.96 1.90 -6.45
C GLU A 253 -8.74 2.52 -7.82
N THR A 254 -9.22 3.75 -8.00
CA THR A 254 -9.04 4.47 -9.26
C THR A 254 -9.11 5.99 -9.07
N ARG A 255 -8.90 6.73 -10.14
CA ARG A 255 -8.97 8.19 -10.19
C ARG A 255 -10.33 8.64 -10.70
N CYS A 256 -10.76 9.84 -10.30
CA CYS A 256 -12.02 10.42 -10.75
C CYS A 256 -12.08 10.61 -12.27
N ASP A 257 -11.01 11.14 -12.89
CA ASP A 257 -10.91 11.33 -14.34
C ASP A 257 -10.99 10.01 -15.13
N VAL A 258 -10.47 8.91 -14.57
CA VAL A 258 -10.58 7.57 -15.18
C VAL A 258 -12.01 7.05 -15.12
N LEU A 259 -12.71 7.22 -14.00
CA LEU A 259 -14.11 6.84 -13.87
C LEU A 259 -15.00 7.63 -14.83
N ILE A 260 -14.86 8.95 -14.90
CA ILE A 260 -15.63 9.82 -15.81
C ILE A 260 -15.45 9.35 -17.26
N LYS A 261 -14.20 9.17 -17.67
CA LYS A 261 -13.85 8.77 -19.03
C LYS A 261 -14.38 7.38 -19.42
N ASN A 262 -14.39 6.43 -18.47
CA ASN A 262 -14.64 5.01 -18.75
C ASN A 262 -15.90 4.48 -18.04
N LYS A 263 -16.93 5.32 -17.81
CA LYS A 263 -18.13 4.99 -17.04
C LYS A 263 -18.83 3.71 -17.50
N GLU A 264 -18.85 3.43 -18.80
CA GLU A 264 -19.47 2.22 -19.37
C GLU A 264 -18.75 0.95 -18.89
N LEU A 265 -17.42 1.00 -18.76
CA LEU A 265 -16.62 -0.11 -18.22
C LEU A 265 -16.98 -0.37 -16.75
N PHE A 266 -17.07 0.70 -15.94
CA PHE A 266 -17.45 0.54 -14.53
C PHE A 266 -18.87 0.01 -14.37
N ALA A 267 -19.80 0.45 -15.21
CA ALA A 267 -21.17 -0.10 -15.27
C ALA A 267 -21.20 -1.57 -15.69
N TYR A 268 -20.32 -1.98 -16.62
CA TYR A 268 -20.14 -3.38 -16.98
C TYR A 268 -19.59 -4.21 -15.82
N TRP A 269 -18.52 -3.74 -15.17
CA TRP A 269 -17.95 -4.41 -14.01
C TRP A 269 -18.89 -4.46 -12.80
N LYS A 270 -19.82 -3.50 -12.68
CA LYS A 270 -20.91 -3.59 -11.68
C LYS A 270 -21.74 -4.85 -11.88
N LYS A 271 -22.04 -5.22 -13.12
CA LYS A 271 -22.77 -6.46 -13.44
C LYS A 271 -21.96 -7.72 -13.14
N LEU A 272 -20.63 -7.64 -13.26
CA LEU A 272 -19.70 -8.71 -12.91
C LEU A 272 -19.46 -8.86 -11.40
N GLY A 273 -19.87 -7.87 -10.60
CA GLY A 273 -19.75 -7.90 -9.14
C GLY A 273 -18.88 -6.81 -8.53
N LEU A 274 -18.51 -5.76 -9.29
CA LEU A 274 -17.87 -4.59 -8.67
C LEU A 274 -18.83 -3.97 -7.66
N TYR A 275 -18.45 -4.06 -6.40
CA TYR A 275 -19.29 -3.65 -5.28
C TYR A 275 -18.82 -2.36 -4.64
N TYR A 276 -17.51 -2.25 -4.44
CA TYR A 276 -16.88 -1.19 -3.68
C TYR A 276 -15.77 -0.52 -4.50
N MET A 277 -15.64 0.79 -4.39
CA MET A 277 -14.61 1.55 -5.09
C MET A 277 -14.03 2.63 -4.17
N PHE A 278 -12.73 2.83 -4.26
CA PHE A 278 -12.04 3.95 -3.64
C PHE A 278 -11.64 4.98 -4.69
N LEU A 279 -12.05 6.22 -4.46
CA LEU A 279 -11.71 7.35 -5.33
C LEU A 279 -10.79 8.32 -4.58
N GLY A 280 -9.63 8.56 -5.15
CA GLY A 280 -8.72 9.57 -4.64
C GLY A 280 -9.21 10.96 -4.99
N LEU A 281 -9.97 11.62 -4.11
CA LEU A 281 -10.36 13.03 -4.26
C LEU A 281 -9.22 13.96 -3.84
N GLU A 282 -8.55 13.63 -2.75
CA GLU A 282 -7.43 14.28 -2.07
C GLU A 282 -7.75 15.66 -1.48
N ALA A 283 -8.50 16.51 -2.16
CA ALA A 283 -8.90 17.83 -1.68
C ALA A 283 -10.26 18.26 -2.24
N LEU A 284 -10.89 19.24 -1.57
CA LEU A 284 -12.18 19.83 -1.98
C LEU A 284 -12.01 21.14 -2.73
N ASP A 285 -10.81 21.71 -2.75
CA ASP A 285 -10.51 22.99 -3.40
C ASP A 285 -9.42 22.86 -4.48
N GLU A 286 -9.45 23.80 -5.41
CA GLU A 286 -8.57 23.77 -6.59
C GLU A 286 -7.09 24.03 -6.23
N GLU A 287 -6.82 24.83 -5.21
CA GLU A 287 -5.46 25.17 -4.80
C GLU A 287 -4.73 23.94 -4.27
N ALA A 288 -5.36 23.19 -3.36
CA ALA A 288 -4.82 21.95 -2.83
C ALA A 288 -4.67 20.87 -3.92
N LEU A 289 -5.62 20.74 -4.85
CA LEU A 289 -5.50 19.82 -5.99
C LEU A 289 -4.32 20.18 -6.90
N LYS A 290 -4.05 21.46 -7.13
CA LYS A 290 -2.87 21.94 -7.87
C LYS A 290 -1.57 21.63 -7.11
N LEU A 291 -1.54 21.88 -5.79
CA LEU A 291 -0.40 21.58 -4.93
C LEU A 291 -0.06 20.06 -5.00
N HIS A 292 -1.07 19.23 -4.95
CA HIS A 292 -0.92 17.77 -5.09
C HIS A 292 -0.66 17.30 -6.53
N ARG A 293 -0.70 18.21 -7.51
CA ARG A 293 -0.61 17.89 -8.96
C ARG A 293 -1.58 16.79 -9.40
N LYS A 294 -2.77 16.79 -8.81
CA LYS A 294 -3.80 15.80 -9.13
C LYS A 294 -4.32 15.98 -10.56
N ARG A 295 -4.23 17.19 -11.16
CA ARG A 295 -4.65 17.53 -12.52
C ARG A 295 -6.12 17.23 -12.80
N ILE A 296 -6.95 17.43 -11.82
CA ILE A 296 -8.41 17.39 -11.87
C ILE A 296 -8.94 18.60 -11.13
N THR A 297 -10.18 18.94 -11.37
CA THR A 297 -10.90 20.02 -10.71
C THR A 297 -11.83 19.48 -9.62
N PRO A 298 -12.26 20.31 -8.65
CA PRO A 298 -13.32 19.91 -7.72
C PRO A 298 -14.62 19.47 -8.43
N GLY A 299 -14.96 20.12 -9.56
CA GLY A 299 -16.13 19.74 -10.38
C GLY A 299 -16.02 18.30 -10.89
N GLU A 300 -14.87 17.90 -11.43
CA GLU A 300 -14.63 16.50 -11.87
C GLU A 300 -14.70 15.53 -10.70
N ASN A 301 -14.23 15.88 -9.51
CA ASN A 301 -14.40 15.06 -8.31
C ASN A 301 -15.90 14.79 -8.03
N PHE A 302 -16.73 15.83 -8.07
CA PHE A 302 -18.15 15.68 -7.80
C PHE A 302 -18.90 14.94 -8.92
N GLU A 303 -18.57 15.18 -10.20
CA GLU A 303 -19.08 14.44 -11.34
C GLU A 303 -18.78 12.93 -11.20
N ALA A 304 -17.56 12.57 -10.80
CA ALA A 304 -17.21 11.17 -10.58
C ALA A 304 -18.06 10.51 -9.49
N LEU A 305 -18.38 11.23 -8.41
CA LEU A 305 -19.25 10.73 -7.36
C LEU A 305 -20.70 10.52 -7.87
N GLU A 306 -21.21 11.44 -8.68
CA GLU A 306 -22.54 11.30 -9.29
C GLU A 306 -22.62 10.08 -10.21
N ILE A 307 -21.62 9.91 -11.10
CA ILE A 307 -21.53 8.74 -11.97
C ILE A 307 -21.48 7.43 -11.15
N ALA A 308 -20.70 7.40 -10.07
CA ALA A 308 -20.60 6.22 -9.22
C ALA A 308 -21.95 5.88 -8.54
N ARG A 309 -22.73 6.91 -8.13
CA ARG A 309 -24.08 6.75 -7.58
C ARG A 309 -25.06 6.21 -8.62
N GLU A 310 -25.03 6.76 -9.85
CA GLU A 310 -25.86 6.28 -10.97
C GLU A 310 -25.61 4.82 -11.30
N ILE A 311 -24.34 4.39 -11.28
CA ILE A 311 -23.93 2.99 -11.46
C ILE A 311 -24.37 2.12 -10.27
N GLY A 312 -24.61 2.72 -9.10
CA GLY A 312 -24.95 2.02 -7.86
C GLY A 312 -23.75 1.40 -7.15
N LEU A 313 -22.57 2.04 -7.22
CA LEU A 313 -21.37 1.63 -6.51
C LEU A 313 -21.36 2.20 -5.08
N THR A 314 -20.80 1.42 -4.15
CA THR A 314 -20.44 1.96 -2.83
C THR A 314 -19.05 2.59 -2.94
N VAL A 315 -18.96 3.87 -2.60
CA VAL A 315 -17.70 4.63 -2.75
C VAL A 315 -17.16 5.05 -1.41
N ALA A 316 -15.86 4.89 -1.24
CA ALA A 316 -15.06 5.60 -0.25
C ALA A 316 -14.14 6.60 -0.96
N VAL A 317 -13.86 7.70 -0.29
CA VAL A 317 -12.97 8.76 -0.76
C VAL A 317 -11.95 9.11 0.30
N ASN A 318 -10.79 9.62 -0.12
CA ASN A 318 -9.79 10.16 0.78
C ASN A 318 -9.66 11.67 0.62
N ILE A 319 -9.52 12.36 1.73
CA ILE A 319 -9.08 13.76 1.82
C ILE A 319 -7.77 13.78 2.60
N ILE A 320 -6.80 14.54 2.10
CA ILE A 320 -5.50 14.70 2.75
C ILE A 320 -5.55 15.98 3.59
N ALA A 321 -5.48 15.81 4.91
CA ALA A 321 -5.32 16.92 5.85
C ALA A 321 -3.87 17.40 5.80
N ASP A 322 -3.65 18.62 5.38
CA ASP A 322 -2.33 19.25 5.43
C ASP A 322 -2.01 19.70 6.87
N CYS A 323 -0.74 19.67 7.23
CA CYS A 323 -0.28 20.12 8.55
C CYS A 323 -0.52 21.62 8.77
N ASP A 324 -0.74 22.42 7.72
CA ASP A 324 -1.07 23.84 7.82
C ASP A 324 -2.57 24.14 8.00
N TRP A 325 -3.41 23.09 8.11
CA TRP A 325 -4.84 23.27 8.36
C TRP A 325 -5.10 23.93 9.72
N ASP A 326 -6.11 24.83 9.73
CA ASP A 326 -6.74 25.36 10.93
C ASP A 326 -8.09 24.68 11.21
N GLU A 327 -8.75 25.05 12.29
CA GLU A 327 -10.06 24.51 12.69
C GLU A 327 -11.10 24.65 11.57
N ARG A 328 -11.08 25.76 10.81
CA ARG A 328 -12.05 26.01 9.74
C ARG A 328 -11.90 25.03 8.57
N ARG A 329 -10.67 24.62 8.24
CA ARG A 329 -10.44 23.61 7.20
C ARG A 329 -11.00 22.25 7.59
N PHE A 330 -10.81 21.82 8.83
CA PHE A 330 -11.44 20.59 9.36
C PHE A 330 -12.97 20.70 9.35
N GLU A 331 -13.53 21.85 9.71
CA GLU A 331 -14.97 22.09 9.70
C GLU A 331 -15.56 21.99 8.30
N LEU A 332 -14.94 22.60 7.29
CA LEU A 332 -15.36 22.49 5.89
C LEU A 332 -15.44 21.05 5.39
N VAL A 333 -14.46 20.21 5.78
CA VAL A 333 -14.51 18.79 5.44
C VAL A 333 -15.69 18.09 6.13
N ARG A 334 -15.94 18.38 7.40
CA ARG A 334 -17.10 17.84 8.14
C ARG A 334 -18.43 18.27 7.51
N GLU A 335 -18.57 19.57 7.22
CA GLU A 335 -19.76 20.12 6.57
C GLU A 335 -20.03 19.41 5.23
N TRP A 336 -19.03 19.40 4.35
CA TRP A 336 -19.14 18.73 3.06
C TRP A 336 -19.46 17.24 3.21
N ALA A 337 -18.73 16.52 4.05
CA ALA A 337 -18.91 15.10 4.24
C ALA A 337 -20.32 14.71 4.70
N MET A 338 -21.02 15.59 5.43
CA MET A 338 -22.41 15.36 5.85
C MET A 338 -23.42 15.57 4.71
N THR A 339 -23.04 16.20 3.60
CA THR A 339 -23.92 16.40 2.43
C THR A 339 -23.86 15.25 1.43
N VAL A 340 -22.85 14.38 1.50
CA VAL A 340 -22.62 13.28 0.55
C VAL A 340 -22.85 11.91 1.19
N PRO A 341 -23.31 10.89 0.46
CA PRO A 341 -23.53 9.55 1.02
C PRO A 341 -22.26 8.70 1.12
N GLU A 342 -21.16 9.13 0.50
CA GLU A 342 -19.89 8.41 0.42
C GLU A 342 -19.22 8.27 1.79
N ILE A 343 -18.38 7.23 1.91
CA ILE A 343 -17.51 7.04 3.07
C ILE A 343 -16.31 7.96 2.88
N VAL A 344 -16.10 8.89 3.81
CA VAL A 344 -15.00 9.84 3.73
C VAL A 344 -13.91 9.45 4.72
N HIS A 345 -12.70 9.22 4.21
CA HIS A 345 -11.50 9.02 5.00
C HIS A 345 -10.69 10.31 5.06
N LEU A 346 -10.01 10.52 6.16
CA LEU A 346 -9.11 11.62 6.37
C LEU A 346 -7.73 11.09 6.75
N THR A 347 -6.72 11.42 5.95
CA THR A 347 -5.30 11.07 6.18
C THR A 347 -4.48 12.32 6.36
N VAL A 348 -3.34 12.24 7.05
CA VAL A 348 -2.43 13.35 7.24
C VAL A 348 -1.37 13.37 6.16
N ALA A 349 -1.09 14.54 5.59
CA ALA A 349 -0.03 14.75 4.62
C ALA A 349 1.32 14.32 5.22
N THR A 350 1.92 13.29 4.63
CA THR A 350 3.17 12.69 5.12
C THR A 350 4.19 12.66 3.97
N PRO A 351 5.35 13.33 4.11
CA PRO A 351 6.39 13.31 3.09
C PRO A 351 7.16 11.98 3.17
N TYR A 352 6.76 11.00 2.38
CA TYR A 352 7.45 9.71 2.31
C TYR A 352 8.72 9.78 1.46
N PRO A 353 9.83 9.14 1.86
CA PRO A 353 10.96 8.87 0.98
C PRO A 353 10.48 8.29 -0.38
N GLY A 354 11.00 8.86 -1.46
CA GLY A 354 10.57 8.51 -2.82
C GLY A 354 9.43 9.34 -3.38
N THR A 355 8.77 10.20 -2.59
CA THR A 355 7.81 11.18 -3.10
C THR A 355 8.51 12.51 -3.38
N GLU A 356 7.93 13.33 -4.24
CA GLU A 356 8.51 14.65 -4.52
C GLU A 356 8.43 15.58 -3.31
N ILE A 357 7.34 15.51 -2.54
CA ILE A 357 7.22 16.29 -1.29
C ILE A 357 8.29 15.91 -0.25
N TRP A 358 8.86 14.70 -0.30
CA TRP A 358 10.02 14.35 0.52
C TRP A 358 11.20 15.28 0.24
N PHE A 359 11.52 15.52 -1.01
CA PHE A 359 12.67 16.35 -1.38
C PHE A 359 12.48 17.82 -1.05
N THR A 360 11.24 18.31 -0.99
CA THR A 360 10.94 19.70 -0.64
C THR A 360 10.75 19.90 0.87
N GLU A 361 10.13 18.96 1.58
CA GLU A 361 9.67 19.14 2.96
C GLU A 361 10.52 18.41 4.02
N ALA A 362 11.34 17.45 3.64
CA ALA A 362 12.05 16.60 4.62
C ALA A 362 12.92 17.38 5.63
N ARG A 363 13.35 18.60 5.31
CA ARG A 363 14.07 19.50 6.24
C ARG A 363 13.20 20.08 7.35
N ARG A 364 11.89 20.10 7.13
CA ARG A 364 10.91 20.63 8.08
C ARG A 364 10.37 19.56 9.02
N LEU A 365 10.84 18.31 8.90
CA LEU A 365 10.40 17.21 9.75
C LEU A 365 10.58 17.55 11.23
N THR A 366 9.50 17.45 11.99
CA THR A 366 9.49 17.56 13.45
C THR A 366 9.81 16.23 14.13
N SER A 367 9.62 15.12 13.42
CA SER A 367 10.00 13.78 13.86
C SER A 367 10.59 12.98 12.71
N ARG A 368 11.59 12.14 13.02
CA ARG A 368 12.21 11.17 12.10
C ARG A 368 11.97 9.73 12.53
N ASP A 369 11.06 9.54 13.46
CA ASP A 369 10.62 8.22 13.89
C ASP A 369 9.84 7.54 12.75
N TYR A 370 10.36 6.44 12.23
CA TYR A 370 9.70 5.66 11.18
C TYR A 370 8.26 5.28 11.52
N ARG A 371 7.95 5.04 12.80
CA ARG A 371 6.62 4.61 13.26
C ARG A 371 5.52 5.64 13.02
N LEU A 372 5.89 6.93 12.91
CA LEU A 372 4.97 8.04 12.69
C LEU A 372 4.69 8.31 11.18
N PHE A 373 5.37 7.59 10.28
CA PHE A 373 5.10 7.67 8.84
C PHE A 373 4.00 6.67 8.46
N ASP A 374 2.78 6.94 8.90
CA ASP A 374 1.63 6.02 8.78
C ASP A 374 0.36 6.71 8.28
N VAL A 375 0.46 7.92 7.72
CA VAL A 375 -0.64 8.80 7.26
C VAL A 375 -1.65 9.19 8.34
N ALA A 376 -1.37 8.90 9.61
CA ALA A 376 -2.20 9.26 10.75
C ALA A 376 -1.51 10.25 11.69
N HIS A 377 -0.18 10.40 11.59
CA HIS A 377 0.60 11.33 12.39
C HIS A 377 1.14 12.51 11.57
N ALA A 378 1.15 13.69 12.18
CA ALA A 378 1.75 14.89 11.63
C ALA A 378 3.26 14.86 11.93
N VAL A 379 4.08 14.71 10.89
CA VAL A 379 5.55 14.71 10.99
C VAL A 379 6.17 16.02 10.49
N LEU A 380 5.36 16.96 10.04
CA LEU A 380 5.71 18.34 9.68
C LEU A 380 5.18 19.30 10.74
N PRO A 381 5.71 20.54 10.84
CA PRO A 381 5.17 21.55 11.73
C PRO A 381 3.68 21.81 11.44
N THR A 382 2.85 21.73 12.46
CA THR A 382 1.44 22.05 12.35
C THR A 382 1.19 23.53 12.59
N ARG A 383 0.22 24.12 11.86
CA ARG A 383 -0.20 25.53 12.04
C ARG A 383 -0.82 25.73 13.42
N MET A 384 -1.63 24.79 13.86
CA MET A 384 -2.17 24.76 15.22
C MET A 384 -1.17 24.06 16.16
N PRO A 385 -1.24 24.29 17.50
CA PRO A 385 -0.57 23.42 18.45
C PRO A 385 -0.89 21.94 18.15
N LEU A 386 0.08 21.06 18.29
CA LEU A 386 -0.03 19.66 17.84
C LEU A 386 -1.19 18.92 18.54
N ASP A 387 -1.41 19.17 19.84
CA ASP A 387 -2.55 18.64 20.58
C ASP A 387 -3.89 19.08 20.00
N LYS A 388 -4.00 20.37 19.59
CA LYS A 388 -5.19 20.90 18.94
C LYS A 388 -5.42 20.34 17.56
N PHE A 389 -4.35 20.15 16.79
CA PHE A 389 -4.42 19.49 15.49
C PHE A 389 -4.99 18.06 15.61
N TYR A 390 -4.49 17.28 16.57
CA TYR A 390 -5.02 15.94 16.80
C TYR A 390 -6.44 15.93 17.35
N ALA A 391 -6.80 16.88 18.21
CA ALA A 391 -8.18 17.03 18.66
C ALA A 391 -9.16 17.24 17.50
N GLU A 392 -8.83 18.14 16.55
CA GLU A 392 -9.67 18.38 15.35
C GLU A 392 -9.64 17.19 14.38
N LEU A 393 -8.50 16.55 14.18
CA LEU A 393 -8.37 15.35 13.34
C LEU A 393 -9.26 14.22 13.88
N VAL A 394 -9.13 13.89 15.15
CA VAL A 394 -9.89 12.80 15.80
C VAL A 394 -11.38 13.12 15.84
N LYS A 395 -11.76 14.35 16.21
CA LYS A 395 -13.15 14.82 16.17
C LYS A 395 -13.75 14.66 14.77
N THR A 396 -12.98 14.99 13.72
CA THR A 396 -13.43 14.84 12.33
C THR A 396 -13.61 13.38 11.99
N GLN A 397 -12.61 12.53 12.26
CA GLN A 397 -12.69 11.09 12.02
C GLN A 397 -13.87 10.44 12.77
N ASP A 398 -14.14 10.84 14.01
CA ASP A 398 -15.28 10.33 14.80
C ASP A 398 -16.63 10.71 14.15
N ILE A 399 -16.80 11.95 13.71
CA ILE A 399 -18.00 12.39 13.01
C ILE A 399 -18.19 11.62 11.71
N LEU A 400 -17.13 11.49 10.90
CA LEU A 400 -17.17 10.75 9.64
C LEU A 400 -17.54 9.27 9.85
N ASN A 401 -17.03 8.65 10.89
CA ASN A 401 -17.33 7.26 11.22
C ASN A 401 -18.75 7.07 11.73
N ARG A 402 -19.22 7.94 12.64
CA ARG A 402 -20.61 7.89 13.17
C ARG A 402 -21.63 8.05 12.07
N LYS A 403 -21.35 8.82 11.02
CA LYS A 403 -22.21 8.93 9.85
C LYS A 403 -22.57 7.57 9.25
N HIS A 404 -21.61 6.63 9.23
CA HIS A 404 -21.78 5.31 8.62
C HIS A 404 -22.06 4.18 9.62
N LEU A 405 -21.89 4.42 10.92
CA LEU A 405 -22.12 3.46 11.99
C LEU A 405 -23.39 3.77 12.85
N GLY A 406 -24.12 4.84 12.52
CA GLY A 406 -25.37 5.22 13.20
C GLY A 406 -26.51 4.22 12.99
N TRP A 407 -27.65 4.44 13.66
CA TRP A 407 -28.85 3.56 13.58
C TRP A 407 -29.33 3.30 12.14
N SER A 408 -29.14 4.26 11.24
CA SER A 408 -29.44 4.13 9.80
C SER A 408 -28.52 3.14 9.06
N ALA A 409 -27.37 2.82 9.63
CA ALA A 409 -26.41 1.88 9.06
C ALA A 409 -26.68 0.41 9.45
N ILE A 410 -27.47 0.18 10.51
CA ILE A 410 -27.81 -1.17 10.99
C ILE A 410 -28.41 -2.06 9.89
N PRO A 411 -29.38 -1.63 9.05
CA PRO A 411 -29.90 -2.46 7.97
C PRO A 411 -28.83 -2.79 6.93
N LYS A 412 -27.95 -1.84 6.65
CA LYS A 412 -26.93 -1.97 5.59
C LYS A 412 -25.71 -2.80 6.03
N TYR A 413 -25.27 -2.66 7.28
CA TYR A 413 -24.05 -3.27 7.80
C TYR A 413 -24.27 -4.27 8.95
N GLY A 414 -25.34 -4.13 9.73
CA GLY A 414 -25.65 -5.00 10.87
C GLY A 414 -26.05 -6.40 10.43
N PHE A 415 -26.90 -6.52 9.41
CA PHE A 415 -27.33 -7.84 8.89
C PHE A 415 -26.16 -8.61 8.24
N PRO A 416 -25.32 -8.00 7.38
CA PRO A 416 -24.09 -8.62 6.91
C PRO A 416 -23.13 -9.00 8.03
N ALA A 417 -22.99 -8.18 9.07
CA ALA A 417 -22.14 -8.48 10.23
C ALA A 417 -22.63 -9.69 11.02
N VAL A 418 -23.93 -9.79 11.27
CA VAL A 418 -24.54 -10.96 11.93
C VAL A 418 -24.37 -12.21 11.07
N ARG A 419 -24.58 -12.11 9.76
CA ARG A 419 -24.35 -13.23 8.83
C ARG A 419 -22.89 -13.66 8.77
N ALA A 420 -21.96 -12.71 8.85
CA ALA A 420 -20.52 -12.97 8.93
C ALA A 420 -20.16 -13.70 10.23
N LEU A 421 -20.70 -13.24 11.38
CA LEU A 421 -20.52 -13.91 12.67
C LEU A 421 -21.04 -15.35 12.65
N LEU A 422 -22.23 -15.59 12.10
CA LEU A 422 -22.79 -16.93 11.95
C LEU A 422 -21.94 -17.86 11.08
N ARG A 423 -21.08 -17.29 10.23
CA ARG A 423 -20.11 -18.01 9.41
C ARG A 423 -18.72 -18.11 10.05
N GLY A 424 -18.57 -17.67 11.30
CA GLY A 424 -17.28 -17.65 12.00
C GLY A 424 -16.33 -16.53 11.57
N GLN A 425 -16.81 -15.55 10.80
CA GLN A 425 -16.04 -14.39 10.33
C GLN A 425 -16.09 -13.30 11.41
N THR A 426 -15.00 -13.13 12.14
CA THR A 426 -14.95 -12.22 13.31
C THR A 426 -14.15 -10.93 13.04
N ASN A 427 -13.52 -10.80 11.86
CA ASN A 427 -12.62 -9.67 11.58
C ASN A 427 -13.37 -8.33 11.65
N TYR A 428 -14.54 -8.24 11.04
CA TYR A 428 -15.37 -7.03 11.04
C TYR A 428 -15.77 -6.59 12.47
N VAL A 429 -16.17 -7.52 13.32
CA VAL A 429 -16.56 -7.22 14.70
C VAL A 429 -15.35 -6.79 15.54
N LYS A 430 -14.20 -7.45 15.33
CA LYS A 430 -12.94 -7.04 15.96
C LYS A 430 -12.51 -5.64 15.50
N MET A 431 -12.72 -5.33 14.23
CA MET A 431 -12.50 -3.98 13.71
C MET A 431 -13.32 -2.95 14.46
N LEU A 432 -14.64 -3.15 14.57
CA LEU A 432 -15.53 -2.23 15.30
C LEU A 432 -15.14 -2.07 16.77
N SER A 433 -14.75 -3.17 17.45
CA SER A 433 -14.37 -3.12 18.87
C SER A 433 -13.05 -2.37 19.11
N LYS A 434 -12.12 -2.42 18.18
CA LYS A 434 -10.82 -1.75 18.29
C LYS A 434 -10.89 -0.26 17.88
N PHE A 435 -11.91 0.12 17.13
CA PHE A 435 -12.01 1.46 16.55
C PHE A 435 -11.83 2.56 17.59
N ALA A 436 -12.60 2.53 18.70
CA ALA A 436 -12.54 3.53 19.76
C ALA A 436 -11.19 3.58 20.51
N SER A 437 -10.39 2.51 20.43
CA SER A 437 -9.08 2.45 21.08
C SER A 437 -7.93 2.99 20.22
N VAL A 438 -8.15 3.16 18.93
CA VAL A 438 -7.10 3.58 17.98
C VAL A 438 -7.25 5.04 17.59
N VAL A 439 -8.48 5.52 17.44
CA VAL A 439 -8.76 6.92 17.16
C VAL A 439 -8.85 7.66 18.51
N ASN A 440 -7.71 8.12 19.02
CA ASN A 440 -7.60 8.78 20.31
C ASN A 440 -6.54 9.89 20.24
N GLU A 441 -6.94 11.15 20.48
CA GLU A 441 -6.09 12.33 20.39
C GLU A 441 -4.86 12.26 21.30
N HIS A 442 -5.04 11.78 22.54
CA HIS A 442 -3.94 11.64 23.49
C HIS A 442 -2.92 10.62 23.02
N ARG A 443 -3.39 9.49 22.49
CA ARG A 443 -2.49 8.45 21.96
C ARG A 443 -1.64 8.95 20.81
N GLN A 444 -2.24 9.67 19.84
CA GLN A 444 -1.49 10.21 18.71
C GLN A 444 -0.45 11.23 19.17
N TYR A 445 -0.79 12.05 20.17
CA TYR A 445 0.16 12.99 20.76
C TYR A 445 1.26 12.27 21.54
N ASP A 446 0.91 11.27 22.36
CA ASP A 446 1.86 10.52 23.18
C ASP A 446 2.83 9.69 22.33
N ASP A 447 2.40 9.24 21.13
CA ASP A 447 3.27 8.50 20.22
C ASP A 447 4.51 9.31 19.80
N HIS A 448 4.42 10.66 19.77
CA HIS A 448 5.57 11.54 19.55
C HIS A 448 6.57 11.58 20.72
N GLN A 449 6.14 11.19 21.91
CA GLN A 449 6.98 11.21 23.11
C GLN A 449 7.69 9.87 23.36
N ARG A 450 7.42 8.85 22.55
CA ARG A 450 8.02 7.53 22.70
C ARG A 450 9.51 7.55 22.36
N PRO A 451 10.34 6.82 23.10
CA PRO A 451 11.74 6.65 22.74
C PRO A 451 11.90 6.13 21.33
N VAL A 452 12.77 6.75 20.54
CA VAL A 452 13.06 6.37 19.16
C VAL A 452 14.33 5.53 19.14
N THR A 453 14.22 4.29 18.61
CA THR A 453 15.37 3.39 18.48
C THR A 453 16.07 3.55 17.14
N TYR A 454 15.30 3.74 16.08
CA TYR A 454 15.78 3.93 14.73
C TYR A 454 15.16 5.18 14.13
N GLU A 455 16.01 6.09 13.67
CA GLU A 455 15.60 7.35 13.05
C GLU A 455 15.99 7.38 11.58
N MET A 456 15.16 8.02 10.78
CA MET A 456 15.53 8.39 9.42
C MET A 456 16.78 9.27 9.40
N LYS A 457 17.60 9.13 8.38
CA LYS A 457 18.75 10.01 8.18
C LYS A 457 18.31 11.47 8.04
N PRO A 458 19.14 12.39 8.50
CA PRO A 458 18.91 13.82 8.24
C PRO A 458 18.69 14.04 6.75
N PRO A 459 17.60 14.74 6.37
CA PRO A 459 17.32 14.98 4.97
C PRO A 459 18.44 15.81 4.34
N ARG A 460 18.75 15.52 3.08
CA ARG A 460 19.60 16.35 2.25
C ARG A 460 19.01 17.76 2.11
N PRO A 461 19.79 18.76 1.67
CA PRO A 461 19.23 20.07 1.34
C PRO A 461 17.99 19.94 0.47
N ALA A 462 16.95 20.76 0.77
CA ALA A 462 15.76 20.82 -0.08
C ALA A 462 16.17 21.12 -1.53
N VAL A 463 15.73 20.26 -2.45
CA VAL A 463 16.07 20.42 -3.87
C VAL A 463 14.78 20.58 -4.63
N ALA A 464 14.59 21.72 -5.25
CA ALA A 464 13.38 22.02 -6.05
C ALA A 464 13.21 21.07 -7.25
N LYS A 465 14.30 20.48 -7.72
CA LYS A 465 14.31 19.43 -8.76
C LYS A 465 15.30 18.36 -8.34
N PRO A 466 14.83 17.26 -7.74
CA PRO A 466 15.70 16.13 -7.39
C PRO A 466 16.34 15.52 -8.64
N ASP A 467 17.55 14.99 -8.47
CA ASP A 467 18.18 14.18 -9.51
C ASP A 467 17.25 12.99 -9.84
N PRO A 468 16.98 12.74 -11.13
CA PRO A 468 16.20 11.57 -11.52
C PRO A 468 16.71 10.26 -10.92
N ALA A 469 18.01 10.08 -10.76
CA ALA A 469 18.60 8.88 -10.14
C ALA A 469 18.28 8.76 -8.63
N GLU A 470 18.01 9.87 -7.96
CA GLU A 470 17.57 9.88 -6.55
C GLU A 470 16.06 9.73 -6.42
N LEU A 471 15.31 10.26 -7.39
CA LEU A 471 13.85 10.26 -7.38
C LEU A 471 13.28 8.91 -7.79
N PHE A 472 13.81 8.28 -8.85
CA PHE A 472 13.25 7.07 -9.42
C PHE A 472 13.95 5.81 -8.93
N ILE A 473 13.17 4.80 -8.57
CA ILE A 473 13.68 3.42 -8.42
C ILE A 473 13.89 2.81 -9.80
N HIS A 474 12.85 2.81 -10.63
CA HIS A 474 12.96 2.43 -12.04
C HIS A 474 12.98 3.68 -12.94
N MET A 475 14.06 3.90 -13.63
CA MET A 475 14.23 5.07 -14.49
C MET A 475 13.20 5.06 -15.65
N PRO A 476 12.45 6.15 -15.86
CA PRO A 476 11.53 6.23 -17.01
C PRO A 476 12.23 6.03 -18.35
N ALA A 477 11.63 5.28 -19.27
CA ALA A 477 12.21 4.97 -20.57
C ALA A 477 12.66 6.21 -21.37
N ARG A 478 11.93 7.35 -21.23
CA ARG A 478 12.30 8.61 -21.88
C ARG A 478 13.61 9.21 -21.36
N LEU A 479 13.94 8.98 -20.07
CA LEU A 479 15.17 9.47 -19.45
C LEU A 479 16.34 8.49 -19.65
N GLN A 480 16.09 7.20 -19.81
CA GLN A 480 17.12 6.20 -20.13
C GLN A 480 17.84 6.47 -21.46
N LYS A 481 17.15 7.14 -22.43
CA LYS A 481 17.73 7.50 -23.74
C LYS A 481 18.61 8.75 -23.71
N GLN A 482 18.68 9.46 -22.58
CA GLN A 482 19.44 10.69 -22.39
C GLN A 482 20.68 10.51 -21.48
N ALA A 483 20.77 9.36 -20.82
CA ALA A 483 21.90 8.96 -19.98
C ALA A 483 22.83 7.99 -20.77
#